data_c7f60b6fd2e9487b8fe0547c112b37d3
#
_entry.id   c7f60b6fd2e9487b8fe0547c112b37d3
#
_cell.length_a   1.000
_cell.length_b   1.000
_cell.length_c   1.000
_cell.angle_alpha   90.00
_cell.angle_beta   90.00
_cell.angle_gamma   90.00
#
_symmetry.space_group_name_H-M   'P 1'
#
loop_
_entity.id
_entity.type
_entity.pdbx_description
1 polymer ?
#
loop_
_entity_poly.entity_id
_entity_poly.type
_entity_poly.pdbx_seq_one_letter_code
_entity_poly.pdbx_strand_id
1 'polypeptide(L)'
;MPVGKGVNTYIDIEKQKFQTIDDACAMIKQGYFMAKVDLRHAYRSVPVHPSNYAALGLKWRFSGSTQYSYLVDTRLPFGGRSAPGIFHRLTQSVRRMMLRQGFPLVIVYLDDFLVIGRTQTECYEAYNTLCKLLVGLGFQLSPAKLVPPCQQLTFLGILLDTVSLTLSLPPAKLDALREVVSHFLTKQKEKELQRLAGRLNWDCKVVYGGRTFLRRVLDLMNTLSSSALKCRLTLEFHRDIAWWDQFLGVFNGQCDFYDQRPITSPQTDACFDAVGAFFEGDWFYSHLWVDHSPLASLHINFKEALCVVLSAIRWAPTWQNKTIHVFCDNTAAVAVLNKGTTHHPVMMNYLRQLFWLLATFNFRLKAFHVAGAQNVLADDISRLHSRQHLLSYIYYRIYIFCPRLLILYRDVLLPWLCCCLYYICVLLSFHACIYFQLLLYINVL
;
A
#
# COMPACT_ATOMS: atom_id res chain seq x y z
N MET A 1 4.49 41.73 13.20
CA MET A 1 4.42 40.63 12.23
C MET A 1 3.48 41.05 11.11
N PRO A 2 3.77 40.73 9.82
CA PRO A 2 2.84 41.03 8.75
C PRO A 2 1.50 40.34 9.02
N VAL A 3 0.42 41.05 8.90
CA VAL A 3 -0.95 40.59 9.07
C VAL A 3 -1.19 39.46 8.03
N GLY A 4 -1.45 38.24 8.48
CA GLY A 4 -1.84 37.10 7.61
C GLY A 4 -0.90 35.90 7.56
N LYS A 5 0.33 35.95 8.10
CA LYS A 5 1.23 34.79 8.17
C LYS A 5 1.41 34.32 9.60
N GLY A 6 0.87 33.13 9.95
CA GLY A 6 1.03 32.53 11.27
C GLY A 6 2.46 32.03 11.53
N VAL A 7 2.80 31.79 12.82
CA VAL A 7 4.12 31.31 13.27
C VAL A 7 4.64 30.10 12.48
N ASN A 8 3.75 29.20 12.11
CA ASN A 8 4.10 27.99 11.35
C ASN A 8 4.74 28.25 9.97
N THR A 9 4.57 29.46 9.42
CA THR A 9 5.17 29.81 8.12
C THR A 9 6.68 30.03 8.25
N TYR A 10 7.17 30.35 9.45
CA TYR A 10 8.57 30.65 9.74
C TYR A 10 9.30 29.47 10.40
N ILE A 11 8.64 28.34 10.55
CA ILE A 11 9.22 27.14 11.17
C ILE A 11 9.68 26.19 10.07
N ASP A 12 10.98 25.89 10.05
CA ASP A 12 11.54 24.83 9.22
C ASP A 12 11.17 23.46 9.80
N ILE A 13 10.85 22.51 8.90
CA ILE A 13 10.52 21.15 9.27
C ILE A 13 11.66 20.21 8.87
N GLU A 14 12.23 19.55 9.86
CA GLU A 14 13.01 18.35 9.61
C GLU A 14 12.06 17.18 9.26
N LYS A 15 12.35 16.46 8.18
CA LYS A 15 11.62 15.23 7.84
C LYS A 15 11.87 14.18 8.91
N GLN A 16 10.82 13.79 9.62
CA GLN A 16 10.86 12.72 10.62
C GLN A 16 10.26 11.44 10.03
N LYS A 17 10.90 10.29 10.33
CA LYS A 17 10.36 8.96 10.03
C LYS A 17 9.72 8.40 11.29
N PHE A 18 8.40 8.37 11.33
CA PHE A 18 7.65 7.74 12.40
C PHE A 18 7.61 6.22 12.20
N GLN A 19 7.61 5.49 13.32
CA GLN A 19 7.32 4.06 13.27
C GLN A 19 5.83 3.83 12.96
N THR A 20 5.53 2.72 12.33
CA THR A 20 4.20 2.42 11.79
C THR A 20 3.71 1.05 12.25
N ILE A 21 2.50 0.69 11.87
CA ILE A 21 1.97 -0.68 12.05
C ILE A 21 2.86 -1.71 11.35
N ASP A 22 3.42 -1.38 10.17
CA ASP A 22 4.30 -2.30 9.43
C ASP A 22 5.57 -2.64 10.23
N ASP A 23 6.12 -1.64 10.98
CA ASP A 23 7.26 -1.88 11.88
C ASP A 23 6.86 -2.79 13.06
N ALA A 24 5.64 -2.65 13.57
CA ALA A 24 5.11 -3.54 14.61
C ALA A 24 4.93 -4.98 14.08
N CYS A 25 4.30 -5.14 12.92
CA CYS A 25 4.13 -6.44 12.27
C CYS A 25 5.48 -7.14 12.03
N ALA A 26 6.51 -6.39 11.62
CA ALA A 26 7.84 -6.96 11.42
C ALA A 26 8.51 -7.51 12.68
N MET A 27 8.09 -7.06 13.87
CA MET A 27 8.62 -7.50 15.17
C MET A 27 7.79 -8.62 15.82
N ILE A 28 6.51 -8.70 15.48
CA ILE A 28 5.56 -9.66 16.07
C ILE A 28 5.72 -11.02 15.41
N LYS A 29 5.72 -12.09 16.22
CA LYS A 29 5.58 -13.47 15.76
C LYS A 29 4.34 -14.09 16.39
N GLN A 30 3.91 -15.22 15.86
CA GLN A 30 2.74 -15.94 16.38
C GLN A 30 2.87 -16.24 17.87
N GLY A 31 1.81 -15.96 18.62
CA GLY A 31 1.75 -16.20 20.03
C GLY A 31 2.45 -15.16 20.93
N TYR A 32 3.08 -14.13 20.36
CA TYR A 32 3.68 -13.04 21.14
C TYR A 32 2.63 -12.26 21.91
N PHE A 33 3.05 -11.62 23.00
CA PHE A 33 2.22 -10.74 23.81
C PHE A 33 2.54 -9.28 23.52
N MET A 34 1.54 -8.44 23.61
CA MET A 34 1.61 -7.00 23.37
C MET A 34 1.01 -6.24 24.54
N ALA A 35 1.58 -5.10 24.87
CA ALA A 35 1.03 -4.16 25.85
C ALA A 35 1.10 -2.73 25.30
N LYS A 36 0.15 -1.89 25.68
CA LYS A 36 0.09 -0.50 25.23
C LYS A 36 0.22 0.47 26.39
N VAL A 37 1.02 1.52 26.19
CA VAL A 37 1.14 2.68 27.10
C VAL A 37 0.84 3.93 26.31
N ASP A 38 -0.05 4.80 26.84
CA ASP A 38 -0.47 6.06 26.26
C ASP A 38 -0.16 7.21 27.25
N LEU A 39 0.39 8.30 26.73
CA LEU A 39 0.75 9.44 27.55
C LEU A 39 -0.42 10.43 27.66
N ARG A 40 -0.68 10.87 28.89
CA ARG A 40 -1.62 11.95 29.14
C ARG A 40 -0.96 13.29 28.82
N HIS A 41 -1.68 14.14 28.11
CA HIS A 41 -1.23 15.52 27.78
C HIS A 41 0.06 15.62 26.97
N ALA A 42 0.57 14.53 26.42
CA ALA A 42 1.71 14.41 25.48
C ALA A 42 2.55 15.70 25.29
N TYR A 43 2.25 16.53 24.30
CA TYR A 43 2.99 17.76 24.01
C TYR A 43 2.99 18.75 25.19
N ARG A 44 1.91 18.80 25.95
CA ARG A 44 1.76 19.73 27.09
C ARG A 44 2.67 19.39 28.28
N SER A 45 3.26 18.17 28.28
CA SER A 45 4.28 17.81 29.28
C SER A 45 5.64 18.46 29.00
N VAL A 46 5.88 18.92 27.77
CA VAL A 46 7.17 19.47 27.33
C VAL A 46 7.20 20.99 27.51
N PRO A 47 8.08 21.57 28.36
CA PRO A 47 8.22 23.01 28.49
C PRO A 47 8.90 23.59 27.24
N VAL A 48 8.53 24.84 26.91
CA VAL A 48 9.19 25.62 25.87
C VAL A 48 10.20 26.57 26.52
N HIS A 49 11.36 26.72 25.88
CA HIS A 49 12.36 27.64 26.39
C HIS A 49 11.84 29.10 26.39
N PRO A 50 12.10 29.89 27.46
CA PRO A 50 11.57 31.27 27.59
C PRO A 50 11.86 32.19 26.41
N SER A 51 12.99 32.02 25.71
CA SER A 51 13.32 32.80 24.50
C SER A 51 12.29 32.65 23.35
N ASN A 52 11.48 31.60 23.36
CA ASN A 52 10.45 31.34 22.34
C ASN A 52 9.05 31.83 22.77
N TYR A 53 8.89 32.39 23.98
CA TYR A 53 7.58 32.79 24.49
C TYR A 53 6.94 33.89 23.64
N ALA A 54 7.73 34.79 23.06
CA ALA A 54 7.22 35.86 22.19
C ALA A 54 6.50 35.32 20.95
N ALA A 55 6.87 34.10 20.46
CA ALA A 55 6.23 33.43 19.32
C ALA A 55 4.94 32.70 19.74
N LEU A 56 4.70 32.48 21.02
CA LEU A 56 3.60 31.68 21.55
C LEU A 56 2.55 32.53 22.30
N GLY A 57 2.47 33.81 21.96
CA GLY A 57 1.46 34.72 22.50
C GLY A 57 0.05 34.37 22.02
N LEU A 58 -0.90 34.38 22.95
CA LEU A 58 -2.31 34.13 22.75
C LEU A 58 -3.13 35.37 23.14
N LYS A 59 -4.10 35.74 22.32
CA LYS A 59 -5.13 36.72 22.65
C LYS A 59 -6.43 35.97 22.89
N TRP A 60 -6.92 35.97 24.12
CA TRP A 60 -8.11 35.22 24.52
C TRP A 60 -9.12 36.09 25.23
N ARG A 61 -10.39 35.81 25.06
CA ARG A 61 -11.47 36.45 25.81
C ARG A 61 -12.22 35.36 26.58
N PHE A 62 -12.14 35.43 27.91
CA PHE A 62 -12.85 34.48 28.77
C PHE A 62 -14.37 34.74 28.71
N SER A 63 -15.13 33.64 28.89
CA SER A 63 -16.59 33.74 28.94
C SER A 63 -17.02 34.71 30.05
N GLY A 64 -17.95 35.64 29.73
CA GLY A 64 -18.38 36.68 30.65
C GLY A 64 -17.49 37.92 30.75
N SER A 65 -16.31 37.95 30.11
CA SER A 65 -15.43 39.12 30.06
C SER A 65 -15.66 39.94 28.79
N THR A 66 -15.66 41.27 28.92
CA THR A 66 -15.67 42.20 27.78
C THR A 66 -14.26 42.53 27.29
N GLN A 67 -13.22 42.23 28.09
CA GLN A 67 -11.83 42.52 27.78
C GLN A 67 -11.07 41.30 27.27
N TYR A 68 -10.05 41.56 26.47
CA TYR A 68 -9.11 40.53 26.02
C TYR A 68 -7.95 40.38 27.01
N SER A 69 -7.62 39.12 27.31
CA SER A 69 -6.40 38.77 28.04
C SER A 69 -5.31 38.35 27.06
N TYR A 70 -4.08 38.78 27.31
CA TYR A 70 -2.89 38.38 26.57
C TYR A 70 -2.14 37.33 27.40
N LEU A 71 -1.97 36.16 26.87
CA LEU A 71 -1.39 34.99 27.52
C LEU A 71 -0.19 34.49 26.72
N VAL A 72 0.70 33.77 27.37
CA VAL A 72 1.81 33.12 26.72
C VAL A 72 1.70 31.62 26.99
N ASP A 73 1.82 30.83 25.94
CA ASP A 73 1.88 29.37 26.07
C ASP A 73 3.31 28.95 26.45
N THR A 74 3.48 28.39 27.64
CA THR A 74 4.78 27.94 28.16
C THR A 74 5.09 26.46 27.86
N ARG A 75 4.18 25.78 27.17
CA ARG A 75 4.29 24.36 26.83
C ARG A 75 4.22 24.16 25.32
N LEU A 76 4.76 23.04 24.86
CA LEU A 76 4.75 22.69 23.43
C LEU A 76 3.30 22.68 22.90
N PRO A 77 2.95 23.60 21.94
CA PRO A 77 1.56 23.80 21.55
C PRO A 77 1.07 22.74 20.58
N PHE A 78 -0.20 22.37 20.70
CA PHE A 78 -0.90 21.67 19.63
C PHE A 78 -1.01 22.57 18.39
N GLY A 79 -0.80 21.99 17.20
CA GLY A 79 -0.82 22.71 15.92
C GLY A 79 0.49 23.43 15.59
N GLY A 80 1.49 23.44 16.47
CA GLY A 80 2.84 23.87 16.14
C GLY A 80 3.49 22.93 15.13
N ARG A 81 3.99 23.47 14.01
CA ARG A 81 4.53 22.69 12.88
C ARG A 81 5.71 21.80 13.29
N SER A 82 6.56 22.25 14.23
CA SER A 82 7.70 21.49 14.77
C SER A 82 7.33 20.57 15.94
N ALA A 83 6.18 20.75 16.58
CA ALA A 83 5.81 20.03 17.79
C ALA A 83 5.86 18.50 17.67
N PRO A 84 5.33 17.87 16.57
CA PRO A 84 5.43 16.43 16.39
C PRO A 84 6.87 15.93 16.33
N GLY A 85 7.75 16.64 15.61
CA GLY A 85 9.16 16.27 15.48
C GLY A 85 9.94 16.39 16.80
N ILE A 86 9.68 17.45 17.57
CA ILE A 86 10.30 17.64 18.89
C ILE A 86 9.87 16.51 19.84
N PHE A 87 8.57 16.25 19.91
CA PHE A 87 8.02 15.24 20.80
C PHE A 87 8.49 13.83 20.39
N HIS A 88 8.53 13.55 19.09
CA HIS A 88 9.04 12.28 18.58
C HIS A 88 10.49 12.02 18.97
N ARG A 89 11.38 13.03 18.93
CA ARG A 89 12.77 12.88 19.39
C ARG A 89 12.86 12.50 20.86
N LEU A 90 11.99 13.06 21.71
CA LEU A 90 11.93 12.72 23.14
C LEU A 90 11.49 11.26 23.34
N THR A 91 10.39 10.87 22.71
CA THR A 91 9.86 9.51 22.87
C THR A 91 10.75 8.44 22.23
N GLN A 92 11.47 8.75 21.14
CA GLN A 92 12.53 7.89 20.59
C GLN A 92 13.73 7.77 21.55
N SER A 93 13.99 8.76 22.40
CA SER A 93 15.01 8.63 23.44
C SER A 93 14.57 7.64 24.52
N VAL A 94 13.32 7.65 24.91
CA VAL A 94 12.73 6.64 25.81
C VAL A 94 12.88 5.24 25.20
N ARG A 95 12.56 5.07 23.91
CA ARG A 95 12.75 3.79 23.21
C ARG A 95 14.22 3.32 23.26
N ARG A 96 15.18 4.23 23.06
CA ARG A 96 16.61 3.88 23.18
C ARG A 96 17.00 3.48 24.61
N MET A 97 16.39 4.08 25.64
CA MET A 97 16.60 3.67 27.04
C MET A 97 16.06 2.26 27.28
N MET A 98 14.88 1.93 26.76
CA MET A 98 14.31 0.58 26.80
C MET A 98 15.22 -0.46 26.13
N LEU A 99 15.75 -0.14 24.96
CA LEU A 99 16.72 -1.02 24.26
C LEU A 99 17.95 -1.29 25.11
N ARG A 100 18.52 -0.26 25.78
CA ARG A 100 19.68 -0.40 26.68
C ARG A 100 19.38 -1.24 27.92
N GLN A 101 18.12 -1.31 28.35
CA GLN A 101 17.66 -2.16 29.46
C GLN A 101 17.30 -3.59 29.02
N GLY A 102 17.58 -3.96 27.76
CA GLY A 102 17.32 -5.30 27.24
C GLY A 102 15.96 -5.51 26.61
N PHE A 103 15.14 -4.45 26.42
CA PHE A 103 13.81 -4.52 25.80
C PHE A 103 13.81 -3.92 24.39
N PRO A 104 14.24 -4.66 23.35
CA PRO A 104 14.36 -4.13 22.00
C PRO A 104 13.03 -4.02 21.25
N LEU A 105 12.01 -4.76 21.66
CA LEU A 105 10.73 -4.88 20.96
C LEU A 105 9.74 -3.79 21.43
N VAL A 106 10.08 -2.55 21.15
CA VAL A 106 9.24 -1.36 21.48
C VAL A 106 9.04 -0.53 20.23
N ILE A 107 7.79 -0.23 19.93
CA ILE A 107 7.35 0.69 18.88
C ILE A 107 6.83 1.98 19.54
N VAL A 108 7.17 3.10 18.93
CA VAL A 108 6.75 4.42 19.43
C VAL A 108 6.20 5.27 18.30
N TYR A 109 4.98 5.71 18.46
CA TYR A 109 4.34 6.66 17.57
C TYR A 109 3.82 7.84 18.40
N LEU A 110 4.59 8.92 18.43
CA LEU A 110 4.31 10.11 19.26
C LEU A 110 4.09 9.72 20.72
N ASP A 111 2.86 9.77 21.21
CA ASP A 111 2.42 9.48 22.57
C ASP A 111 1.99 8.03 22.82
N ASP A 112 1.84 7.24 21.75
CA ASP A 112 1.47 5.82 21.81
C ASP A 112 2.72 4.93 21.82
N PHE A 113 2.88 4.09 22.83
CA PHE A 113 3.92 3.06 22.94
C PHE A 113 3.29 1.68 22.83
N LEU A 114 3.86 0.83 21.99
CA LEU A 114 3.56 -0.60 21.92
C LEU A 114 4.79 -1.38 22.40
N VAL A 115 4.61 -2.17 23.42
CA VAL A 115 5.63 -3.09 23.94
C VAL A 115 5.27 -4.50 23.49
N ILE A 116 6.26 -5.26 23.02
CA ILE A 116 6.10 -6.62 22.53
C ILE A 116 7.01 -7.53 23.33
N GLY A 117 6.51 -8.69 23.74
CA GLY A 117 7.27 -9.73 24.44
C GLY A 117 7.00 -11.11 23.84
N ARG A 118 7.99 -11.97 23.87
CA ARG A 118 7.87 -13.36 23.38
C ARG A 118 6.96 -14.19 24.28
N THR A 119 6.96 -13.85 25.58
CA THR A 119 6.12 -14.46 26.61
C THR A 119 5.34 -13.36 27.33
N GLN A 120 4.29 -13.76 28.04
CA GLN A 120 3.51 -12.83 28.86
C GLN A 120 4.37 -12.16 29.94
N THR A 121 5.27 -12.92 30.57
CA THR A 121 6.19 -12.42 31.60
C THR A 121 7.16 -11.38 31.04
N GLU A 122 7.83 -11.68 29.91
CA GLU A 122 8.74 -10.74 29.24
C GLU A 122 8.01 -9.44 28.88
N CYS A 123 6.81 -9.55 28.32
CA CYS A 123 5.99 -8.40 27.97
C CYS A 123 5.60 -7.58 29.20
N TYR A 124 5.26 -8.23 30.30
CA TYR A 124 4.89 -7.59 31.56
C TYR A 124 6.08 -6.86 32.21
N GLU A 125 7.25 -7.45 32.22
CA GLU A 125 8.49 -6.83 32.69
C GLU A 125 8.83 -5.56 31.87
N ALA A 126 8.79 -5.67 30.54
CA ALA A 126 9.02 -4.56 29.64
C ALA A 126 7.98 -3.43 29.80
N TYR A 127 6.70 -3.80 29.93
CA TYR A 127 5.60 -2.87 30.19
C TYR A 127 5.81 -2.11 31.50
N ASN A 128 6.10 -2.79 32.60
CA ASN A 128 6.34 -2.18 33.92
C ASN A 128 7.58 -1.27 33.90
N THR A 129 8.63 -1.74 33.25
CA THR A 129 9.87 -0.96 33.07
C THR A 129 9.60 0.34 32.31
N LEU A 130 8.84 0.26 31.22
CA LEU A 130 8.44 1.45 30.47
C LEU A 130 7.59 2.40 31.29
N CYS A 131 6.60 1.90 32.03
CA CYS A 131 5.76 2.73 32.90
C CYS A 131 6.58 3.45 33.96
N LYS A 132 7.49 2.75 34.67
CA LYS A 132 8.40 3.32 35.67
C LYS A 132 9.32 4.37 35.04
N LEU A 133 9.90 4.07 33.89
CA LEU A 133 10.78 4.98 33.16
C LEU A 133 10.05 6.29 32.78
N LEU A 134 8.85 6.18 32.18
CA LEU A 134 8.06 7.34 31.77
C LEU A 134 7.67 8.21 32.97
N VAL A 135 7.22 7.62 34.08
CA VAL A 135 6.90 8.33 35.30
C VAL A 135 8.15 8.99 35.91
N GLY A 136 9.27 8.28 35.96
CA GLY A 136 10.54 8.81 36.43
C GLY A 136 11.09 9.98 35.61
N LEU A 137 10.74 10.04 34.30
CA LEU A 137 11.05 11.15 33.40
C LEU A 137 10.03 12.31 33.49
N GLY A 138 9.02 12.21 34.35
CA GLY A 138 8.01 13.24 34.57
C GLY A 138 6.81 13.20 33.60
N PHE A 139 6.67 12.15 32.78
CA PHE A 139 5.48 11.97 31.95
C PHE A 139 4.31 11.43 32.78
N GLN A 140 3.11 11.88 32.44
CA GLN A 140 1.87 11.35 33.01
C GLN A 140 1.31 10.26 32.09
N LEU A 141 0.99 9.12 32.66
CA LEU A 141 0.32 8.02 31.94
C LEU A 141 -1.19 8.28 31.90
N SER A 142 -1.84 7.74 30.88
CA SER A 142 -3.30 7.76 30.71
C SER A 142 -3.92 6.44 31.20
N PRO A 143 -4.38 6.31 32.47
CA PRO A 143 -4.79 5.02 33.05
C PRO A 143 -5.88 4.31 32.24
N ALA A 144 -6.83 5.07 31.68
CA ALA A 144 -7.94 4.53 30.90
C ALA A 144 -7.52 3.93 29.54
N LYS A 145 -6.29 4.20 29.09
CA LYS A 145 -5.76 3.72 27.81
C LYS A 145 -4.58 2.78 27.94
N LEU A 146 -4.20 2.45 29.17
CA LEU A 146 -3.19 1.44 29.44
C LEU A 146 -3.78 0.05 29.15
N VAL A 147 -3.06 -0.74 28.38
CA VAL A 147 -3.45 -2.14 28.09
C VAL A 147 -2.32 -3.04 28.57
N PRO A 148 -2.57 -3.90 29.59
CA PRO A 148 -1.59 -4.87 30.05
C PRO A 148 -1.34 -5.94 28.99
N PRO A 149 -0.33 -6.82 29.17
CA PRO A 149 0.02 -7.85 28.21
C PRO A 149 -1.17 -8.72 27.77
N CYS A 150 -1.45 -8.71 26.47
CA CYS A 150 -2.49 -9.49 25.81
C CYS A 150 -2.06 -9.85 24.40
N GLN A 151 -2.78 -10.74 23.75
CA GLN A 151 -2.49 -11.20 22.38
C GLN A 151 -3.34 -10.49 21.33
N GLN A 152 -4.36 -9.75 21.77
CA GLN A 152 -5.21 -8.92 20.91
C GLN A 152 -5.28 -7.52 21.50
N LEU A 153 -4.85 -6.51 20.75
CA LEU A 153 -4.99 -5.10 21.17
C LEU A 153 -5.09 -4.14 19.98
N THR A 154 -5.73 -3.01 20.20
CA THR A 154 -5.82 -1.93 19.22
C THR A 154 -4.67 -0.96 19.38
N PHE A 155 -3.79 -0.90 18.36
CA PHE A 155 -2.71 0.07 18.27
C PHE A 155 -2.88 0.96 17.04
N LEU A 156 -2.74 2.26 17.22
CA LEU A 156 -2.98 3.26 16.17
C LEU A 156 -4.33 3.06 15.44
N GLY A 157 -5.31 2.50 16.14
CA GLY A 157 -6.65 2.28 15.62
C GLY A 157 -6.84 1.06 14.72
N ILE A 158 -5.86 0.18 14.65
CA ILE A 158 -5.92 -1.13 13.99
C ILE A 158 -5.80 -2.20 15.09
N LEU A 159 -6.67 -3.19 15.05
CA LEU A 159 -6.62 -4.35 15.95
C LEU A 159 -5.54 -5.30 15.44
N LEU A 160 -4.58 -5.59 16.30
CA LEU A 160 -3.52 -6.56 16.10
C LEU A 160 -3.91 -7.84 16.84
N ASP A 161 -3.85 -8.98 16.17
CA ASP A 161 -4.03 -10.30 16.75
C ASP A 161 -2.79 -11.16 16.50
N THR A 162 -2.07 -11.54 17.55
CA THR A 162 -0.84 -12.33 17.44
C THR A 162 -1.10 -13.82 17.38
N VAL A 163 -2.30 -14.28 17.74
CA VAL A 163 -2.68 -15.69 17.65
C VAL A 163 -2.95 -16.08 16.21
N SER A 164 -3.78 -15.31 15.54
CA SER A 164 -4.12 -15.50 14.12
C SER A 164 -3.14 -14.80 13.16
N LEU A 165 -2.26 -13.92 13.66
CA LEU A 165 -1.39 -13.04 12.88
C LEU A 165 -2.17 -12.17 11.90
N THR A 166 -3.27 -11.55 12.36
CA THR A 166 -4.13 -10.70 11.54
C THR A 166 -4.19 -9.26 12.02
N LEU A 167 -4.28 -8.35 11.05
CA LEU A 167 -4.68 -6.95 11.22
C LEU A 167 -6.16 -6.81 10.92
N SER A 168 -6.90 -6.09 11.75
CA SER A 168 -8.30 -5.81 11.42
C SER A 168 -8.71 -4.38 11.79
N LEU A 169 -9.66 -3.86 11.02
CA LEU A 169 -10.36 -2.65 11.41
C LEU A 169 -11.39 -3.01 12.47
N PRO A 170 -11.38 -2.35 13.65
CA PRO A 170 -12.44 -2.51 14.62
C PRO A 170 -13.82 -2.33 13.96
N PRO A 171 -14.85 -3.15 14.26
CA PRO A 171 -16.14 -3.14 13.56
C PRO A 171 -16.75 -1.74 13.45
N ALA A 172 -16.77 -0.98 14.53
CA ALA A 172 -17.29 0.39 14.53
C ALA A 172 -16.52 1.34 13.58
N LYS A 173 -15.22 1.09 13.33
CA LYS A 173 -14.43 1.86 12.36
C LYS A 173 -14.73 1.45 10.94
N LEU A 174 -14.90 0.15 10.68
CA LEU A 174 -15.27 -0.36 9.38
C LEU A 174 -16.65 0.18 8.96
N ASP A 175 -17.64 0.13 9.86
CA ASP A 175 -18.99 0.66 9.60
C ASP A 175 -18.95 2.17 9.36
N ALA A 176 -18.22 2.91 10.20
CA ALA A 176 -18.04 4.33 9.99
C ALA A 176 -17.27 4.67 8.70
N LEU A 177 -16.42 3.77 8.18
CA LEU A 177 -15.77 3.94 6.87
C LEU A 177 -16.80 3.72 5.75
N ARG A 178 -17.60 2.66 5.82
CA ARG A 178 -18.69 2.39 4.88
C ARG A 178 -19.64 3.58 4.77
N GLU A 179 -20.08 4.11 5.90
CA GLU A 179 -20.95 5.30 5.94
C GLU A 179 -20.30 6.53 5.26
N VAL A 180 -19.00 6.79 5.52
CA VAL A 180 -18.31 7.95 4.94
C VAL A 180 -18.19 7.81 3.43
N VAL A 181 -17.87 6.61 2.91
CA VAL A 181 -17.75 6.35 1.47
C VAL A 181 -19.11 6.49 0.80
N SER A 182 -20.15 5.84 1.32
CA SER A 182 -21.53 5.90 0.79
C SER A 182 -22.11 7.32 0.86
N HIS A 183 -21.88 8.04 1.96
CA HIS A 183 -22.32 9.43 2.10
C HIS A 183 -21.63 10.36 1.09
N PHE A 184 -20.32 10.14 0.82
CA PHE A 184 -19.58 10.93 -0.16
C PHE A 184 -20.12 10.73 -1.57
N LEU A 185 -20.53 9.51 -1.96
CA LEU A 185 -21.16 9.23 -3.24
C LEU A 185 -22.46 10.03 -3.44
N THR A 186 -23.19 10.32 -2.34
CA THR A 186 -24.47 11.04 -2.40
C THR A 186 -24.37 12.56 -2.28
N LYS A 187 -23.42 13.11 -1.50
CA LYS A 187 -23.42 14.55 -1.13
C LYS A 187 -22.16 15.36 -1.48
N GLN A 188 -21.12 14.81 -2.04
CA GLN A 188 -19.94 15.41 -2.69
C GLN A 188 -19.51 16.83 -2.21
N LYS A 189 -19.18 17.03 -0.94
CA LYS A 189 -18.70 18.32 -0.42
C LYS A 189 -17.16 18.34 -0.28
N GLU A 190 -16.51 19.46 -0.63
CA GLU A 190 -15.04 19.62 -0.56
C GLU A 190 -14.45 19.32 0.82
N LYS A 191 -15.08 19.78 1.91
CA LYS A 191 -14.62 19.48 3.28
C LYS A 191 -14.67 17.99 3.62
N GLU A 192 -15.56 17.25 2.98
CA GLU A 192 -15.70 15.81 3.15
C GLU A 192 -14.61 15.05 2.40
N LEU A 193 -14.07 15.61 1.31
CA LEU A 193 -12.99 15.01 0.53
C LEU A 193 -11.70 14.86 1.37
N GLN A 194 -11.31 15.88 2.14
CA GLN A 194 -10.14 15.80 3.02
C GLN A 194 -10.32 14.74 4.10
N ARG A 195 -11.52 14.67 4.68
CA ARG A 195 -11.89 13.68 5.68
C ARG A 195 -11.85 12.26 5.10
N LEU A 196 -12.43 12.07 3.90
CA LEU A 196 -12.44 10.81 3.18
C LEU A 196 -11.01 10.36 2.86
N ALA A 197 -10.20 11.24 2.25
CA ALA A 197 -8.83 10.94 1.88
C ALA A 197 -7.96 10.52 3.09
N GLY A 198 -8.06 11.27 4.20
CA GLY A 198 -7.33 10.95 5.43
C GLY A 198 -7.72 9.57 5.97
N ARG A 199 -9.01 9.25 5.95
CA ARG A 199 -9.52 7.98 6.43
C ARG A 199 -9.11 6.82 5.52
N LEU A 200 -9.37 6.91 4.22
CA LEU A 200 -8.97 5.89 3.24
C LEU A 200 -7.45 5.65 3.24
N ASN A 201 -6.64 6.70 3.36
CA ASN A 201 -5.18 6.55 3.41
C ASN A 201 -4.72 5.73 4.63
N TRP A 202 -5.40 5.88 5.77
CA TRP A 202 -5.11 5.09 6.96
C TRP A 202 -5.58 3.64 6.79
N ASP A 203 -6.80 3.45 6.30
CA ASP A 203 -7.43 2.14 6.16
C ASP A 203 -6.77 1.28 5.06
N CYS A 204 -6.02 1.90 4.12
CA CYS A 204 -5.13 1.21 3.16
C CYS A 204 -4.04 0.34 3.83
N LYS A 205 -3.85 0.45 5.15
CA LYS A 205 -2.97 -0.46 5.89
C LYS A 205 -3.56 -1.86 6.03
N VAL A 206 -4.88 -1.95 6.06
CA VAL A 206 -5.62 -3.22 6.15
C VAL A 206 -6.21 -3.61 4.79
N VAL A 207 -6.56 -2.63 3.94
CA VAL A 207 -7.10 -2.87 2.60
C VAL A 207 -5.97 -2.98 1.59
N TYR A 208 -5.61 -4.20 1.22
CA TYR A 208 -4.57 -4.45 0.22
C TYR A 208 -5.00 -3.87 -1.15
N GLY A 209 -4.10 -3.10 -1.77
CA GLY A 209 -4.38 -2.44 -3.05
C GLY A 209 -5.22 -1.15 -2.96
N GLY A 210 -5.75 -0.80 -1.81
CA GLY A 210 -6.57 0.40 -1.61
C GLY A 210 -5.88 1.71 -2.05
N ARG A 211 -4.56 1.79 -1.92
CA ARG A 211 -3.78 2.96 -2.38
C ARG A 211 -3.93 3.27 -3.86
N THR A 212 -4.14 2.27 -4.68
CA THR A 212 -4.35 2.42 -6.12
C THR A 212 -5.61 3.24 -6.41
N PHE A 213 -6.68 2.96 -5.67
CA PHE A 213 -7.97 3.67 -5.79
C PHE A 213 -8.08 4.94 -4.93
N LEU A 214 -7.04 5.26 -4.16
CA LEU A 214 -6.92 6.50 -3.41
C LEU A 214 -6.21 7.59 -4.21
N ARG A 215 -5.48 7.25 -5.26
CA ARG A 215 -4.59 8.18 -5.97
C ARG A 215 -5.32 9.42 -6.51
N ARG A 216 -6.45 9.25 -7.20
CA ARG A 216 -7.24 10.36 -7.75
C ARG A 216 -7.81 11.27 -6.67
N VAL A 217 -8.16 10.70 -5.50
CA VAL A 217 -8.62 11.47 -4.34
C VAL A 217 -7.51 12.40 -3.84
N LEU A 218 -6.29 11.90 -3.74
CA LEU A 218 -5.13 12.69 -3.32
C LEU A 218 -4.73 13.74 -4.35
N ASP A 219 -4.78 13.42 -5.66
CA ASP A 219 -4.49 14.37 -6.74
C ASP A 219 -5.51 15.51 -6.74
N LEU A 220 -6.78 15.19 -6.58
CA LEU A 220 -7.86 16.19 -6.48
C LEU A 220 -7.66 17.10 -5.26
N MET A 221 -7.30 16.54 -4.09
CA MET A 221 -6.99 17.32 -2.89
C MET A 221 -5.84 18.29 -3.13
N ASN A 222 -4.77 17.85 -3.77
CA ASN A 222 -3.62 18.70 -4.06
C ASN A 222 -3.99 19.85 -5.01
N THR A 223 -4.85 19.59 -5.98
CA THR A 223 -5.35 20.61 -6.90
C THR A 223 -6.22 21.65 -6.19
N LEU A 224 -7.12 21.22 -5.31
CA LEU A 224 -8.00 22.10 -4.53
C LEU A 224 -7.23 22.94 -3.50
N SER A 225 -6.15 22.41 -2.94
CA SER A 225 -5.31 23.13 -1.97
C SER A 225 -4.54 24.27 -2.61
N SER A 226 -4.30 24.23 -3.92
CA SER A 226 -3.52 25.21 -4.68
C SER A 226 -4.37 26.24 -5.41
N SER A 227 -5.68 26.04 -5.54
CA SER A 227 -6.58 26.93 -6.27
C SER A 227 -7.90 27.16 -5.53
N ALA A 228 -8.39 28.40 -5.55
CA ALA A 228 -9.72 28.74 -5.06
C ALA A 228 -10.86 28.27 -5.98
N LEU A 229 -10.56 27.43 -6.99
CA LEU A 229 -11.47 27.01 -8.03
C LEU A 229 -12.29 25.79 -7.58
N LYS A 230 -13.60 25.84 -7.83
CA LYS A 230 -14.45 24.65 -7.73
C LYS A 230 -14.01 23.62 -8.76
N CYS A 231 -13.58 22.47 -8.33
CA CYS A 231 -13.19 21.37 -9.20
C CYS A 231 -14.38 20.45 -9.48
N ARG A 232 -14.60 20.12 -10.76
CA ARG A 232 -15.61 19.14 -11.16
C ARG A 232 -15.05 17.73 -10.94
N LEU A 233 -15.79 16.89 -10.24
CA LEU A 233 -15.43 15.48 -10.09
C LEU A 233 -15.56 14.75 -11.42
N THR A 234 -14.52 14.02 -11.81
CA THR A 234 -14.51 13.25 -13.07
C THR A 234 -15.24 11.92 -12.93
N LEU A 235 -15.62 11.31 -14.04
CA LEU A 235 -16.22 9.97 -14.04
C LEU A 235 -15.25 8.94 -13.43
N GLU A 236 -13.97 9.05 -13.75
CA GLU A 236 -12.93 8.17 -13.23
C GLU A 236 -12.75 8.30 -11.71
N PHE A 237 -12.93 9.51 -11.17
CA PHE A 237 -12.94 9.72 -9.73
C PHE A 237 -14.10 8.96 -9.06
N HIS A 238 -15.29 9.07 -9.64
CA HIS A 238 -16.48 8.35 -9.15
C HIS A 238 -16.29 6.82 -9.21
N ARG A 239 -15.63 6.31 -10.26
CA ARG A 239 -15.28 4.89 -10.39
C ARG A 239 -14.36 4.42 -9.26
N ASP A 240 -13.33 5.21 -8.90
CA ASP A 240 -12.43 4.87 -7.79
C ASP A 240 -13.19 4.84 -6.44
N ILE A 241 -14.12 5.78 -6.21
CA ILE A 241 -14.94 5.78 -4.98
C ILE A 241 -15.96 4.63 -4.99
N ALA A 242 -16.57 4.33 -6.14
CA ALA A 242 -17.48 3.20 -6.29
C ALA A 242 -16.77 1.85 -6.03
N TRP A 243 -15.49 1.73 -6.42
CA TRP A 243 -14.69 0.56 -6.06
C TRP A 243 -14.59 0.40 -4.53
N TRP A 244 -14.31 1.49 -3.82
CA TRP A 244 -14.27 1.45 -2.35
C TRP A 244 -15.59 1.00 -1.75
N ASP A 245 -16.71 1.52 -2.24
CA ASP A 245 -18.05 1.17 -1.76
C ASP A 245 -18.36 -0.31 -1.97
N GLN A 246 -18.12 -0.81 -3.19
CA GLN A 246 -18.32 -2.23 -3.54
C GLN A 246 -17.40 -3.15 -2.75
N PHE A 247 -16.11 -2.82 -2.67
CA PHE A 247 -15.13 -3.63 -1.94
C PHE A 247 -15.46 -3.68 -0.44
N LEU A 248 -15.75 -2.55 0.17
CA LEU A 248 -16.08 -2.49 1.60
C LEU A 248 -17.38 -3.23 1.94
N GLY A 249 -18.30 -3.39 0.98
CA GLY A 249 -19.52 -4.18 1.13
C GLY A 249 -19.24 -5.66 1.39
N VAL A 250 -18.19 -6.21 0.81
CA VAL A 250 -17.80 -7.64 0.92
C VAL A 250 -16.56 -7.86 1.80
N PHE A 251 -15.84 -6.82 2.16
CA PHE A 251 -14.63 -6.90 2.95
C PHE A 251 -14.91 -7.27 4.40
N ASN A 252 -14.27 -8.30 4.90
CA ASN A 252 -14.41 -8.78 6.28
C ASN A 252 -13.67 -7.93 7.32
N GLY A 253 -12.98 -6.88 6.91
CA GLY A 253 -12.23 -5.99 7.79
C GLY A 253 -10.85 -6.50 8.20
N GLN A 254 -10.34 -7.59 7.64
CA GLN A 254 -9.10 -8.27 8.08
C GLN A 254 -8.08 -8.43 6.95
N CYS A 255 -6.80 -8.44 7.32
CA CYS A 255 -5.70 -8.91 6.48
C CYS A 255 -4.61 -9.57 7.35
N ASP A 256 -3.80 -10.42 6.75
CA ASP A 256 -2.72 -11.11 7.45
C ASP A 256 -1.50 -10.20 7.68
N PHE A 257 -0.76 -10.39 8.78
CA PHE A 257 0.53 -9.74 9.03
C PHE A 257 1.54 -10.15 7.97
N TYR A 258 1.59 -11.44 7.70
CA TYR A 258 2.46 -12.05 6.72
C TYR A 258 1.64 -12.81 5.69
N ASP A 259 2.12 -12.82 4.47
CA ASP A 259 1.54 -13.62 3.43
C ASP A 259 2.06 -15.06 3.54
N GLN A 260 1.20 -15.99 3.94
CA GLN A 260 1.50 -17.42 4.08
C GLN A 260 1.05 -18.24 2.87
N ARG A 261 0.56 -17.57 1.81
CA ARG A 261 0.07 -18.26 0.61
C ARG A 261 1.20 -18.95 -0.14
N PRO A 262 0.92 -20.03 -0.86
CA PRO A 262 1.90 -20.67 -1.75
C PRO A 262 2.48 -19.66 -2.74
N ILE A 263 3.80 -19.65 -2.89
CA ILE A 263 4.50 -18.75 -3.80
C ILE A 263 4.60 -19.40 -5.16
N THR A 264 4.31 -18.64 -6.21
CA THR A 264 4.61 -19.01 -7.59
C THR A 264 5.17 -17.79 -8.33
N SER A 265 5.89 -18.02 -9.44
CA SER A 265 6.68 -16.99 -10.07
C SER A 265 6.57 -17.05 -11.59
N PRO A 266 5.83 -16.13 -12.22
CA PRO A 266 5.92 -15.89 -13.66
C PRO A 266 7.23 -15.16 -14.00
N GLN A 267 7.72 -15.40 -15.22
CA GLN A 267 8.79 -14.60 -15.83
C GLN A 267 8.15 -13.64 -16.83
N THR A 268 8.52 -12.37 -16.76
CA THR A 268 7.97 -11.33 -17.62
C THR A 268 9.08 -10.45 -18.16
N ASP A 269 8.96 -10.02 -19.39
CA ASP A 269 9.92 -9.13 -20.04
C ASP A 269 9.22 -8.26 -21.11
N ALA A 270 9.78 -7.08 -21.36
CA ALA A 270 9.35 -6.20 -22.42
C ALA A 270 10.53 -5.69 -23.23
N CYS A 271 10.40 -5.72 -24.55
CA CYS A 271 11.29 -5.02 -25.47
C CYS A 271 10.62 -3.75 -26.00
N PHE A 272 11.29 -3.09 -26.94
CA PHE A 272 10.76 -1.84 -27.52
C PHE A 272 9.40 -2.02 -28.19
N ASP A 273 9.19 -3.15 -28.90
CA ASP A 273 8.02 -3.37 -29.74
C ASP A 273 7.04 -4.41 -29.16
N ALA A 274 7.46 -5.19 -28.19
CA ALA A 274 6.66 -6.33 -27.74
C ALA A 274 6.83 -6.62 -26.24
N VAL A 275 5.95 -7.47 -25.74
CA VAL A 275 6.00 -8.03 -24.38
C VAL A 275 5.90 -9.55 -24.47
N GLY A 276 6.56 -10.23 -23.54
CA GLY A 276 6.58 -11.68 -23.45
C GLY A 276 6.58 -12.19 -22.03
N ALA A 277 5.84 -13.25 -21.74
CA ALA A 277 5.81 -13.83 -20.42
C ALA A 277 5.65 -15.35 -20.48
N PHE A 278 6.12 -16.02 -19.41
CA PHE A 278 6.06 -17.45 -19.22
C PHE A 278 5.62 -17.79 -17.80
N PHE A 279 4.74 -18.78 -17.67
CA PHE A 279 4.27 -19.30 -16.40
C PHE A 279 3.85 -20.77 -16.48
N GLU A 280 4.50 -21.65 -15.72
CA GLU A 280 4.14 -23.07 -15.55
C GLU A 280 3.86 -23.83 -16.86
N GLY A 281 4.64 -23.57 -17.91
CA GLY A 281 4.51 -24.22 -19.21
C GLY A 281 3.60 -23.47 -20.20
N ASP A 282 2.85 -22.49 -19.75
CA ASP A 282 2.11 -21.57 -20.61
C ASP A 282 2.90 -20.28 -20.84
N TRP A 283 2.71 -19.67 -21.99
CA TRP A 283 3.40 -18.43 -22.36
C TRP A 283 2.54 -17.57 -23.28
N PHE A 284 2.87 -16.29 -23.39
CA PHE A 284 2.32 -15.42 -24.41
C PHE A 284 3.36 -14.44 -24.93
N TYR A 285 3.11 -13.98 -26.13
CA TYR A 285 3.80 -12.90 -26.81
C TYR A 285 2.74 -11.93 -27.35
N SER A 286 2.99 -10.63 -27.26
CA SER A 286 2.14 -9.60 -27.85
C SER A 286 3.01 -8.52 -28.48
N HIS A 287 2.76 -8.24 -29.77
CA HIS A 287 3.41 -7.17 -30.50
C HIS A 287 2.64 -5.87 -30.32
N LEU A 288 3.18 -4.94 -29.53
CA LEU A 288 2.44 -3.76 -29.04
C LEU A 288 1.93 -2.84 -30.13
N TRP A 289 2.65 -2.68 -31.24
CA TRP A 289 2.21 -1.84 -32.37
C TRP A 289 1.00 -2.44 -33.12
N VAL A 290 0.87 -3.75 -33.11
CA VAL A 290 -0.24 -4.45 -33.77
C VAL A 290 -1.41 -4.59 -32.80
N ASP A 291 -1.15 -5.10 -31.61
CA ASP A 291 -2.19 -5.51 -30.66
C ASP A 291 -2.68 -4.36 -29.79
N HIS A 292 -1.77 -3.39 -29.48
CA HIS A 292 -2.01 -2.35 -28.49
C HIS A 292 -1.34 -1.03 -28.91
N SER A 293 -1.62 -0.54 -30.13
CA SER A 293 -0.97 0.62 -30.73
C SER A 293 -0.83 1.84 -29.80
N PRO A 294 -1.83 2.25 -29.00
CA PRO A 294 -1.66 3.38 -28.07
C PRO A 294 -0.61 3.15 -27.00
N LEU A 295 -0.24 1.90 -26.72
CA LEU A 295 0.72 1.51 -25.70
C LEU A 295 2.14 1.37 -26.24
N ALA A 296 2.27 1.20 -27.55
CA ALA A 296 3.55 1.01 -28.21
C ALA A 296 4.47 2.25 -28.06
N SER A 297 3.90 3.45 -27.95
CA SER A 297 4.64 4.68 -27.71
C SER A 297 5.09 4.90 -26.26
N LEU A 298 4.66 4.05 -25.31
CA LEU A 298 5.05 4.20 -23.91
C LEU A 298 6.55 3.91 -23.70
N HIS A 299 7.12 4.57 -22.72
CA HIS A 299 8.49 4.29 -22.26
C HIS A 299 8.62 2.83 -21.77
N ILE A 300 9.79 2.23 -21.96
CA ILE A 300 10.06 0.82 -21.60
C ILE A 300 9.65 0.48 -20.15
N ASN A 301 9.87 1.39 -19.20
CA ASN A 301 9.47 1.17 -17.80
C ASN A 301 7.97 0.82 -17.65
N PHE A 302 7.12 1.39 -18.50
CA PHE A 302 5.68 1.12 -18.48
C PHE A 302 5.33 -0.16 -19.24
N LYS A 303 6.09 -0.52 -20.27
CA LYS A 303 5.91 -1.78 -21.00
C LYS A 303 6.24 -2.98 -20.13
N GLU A 304 7.29 -2.88 -19.32
CA GLU A 304 7.63 -3.88 -18.31
C GLU A 304 6.49 -4.12 -17.32
N ALA A 305 5.97 -3.04 -16.72
CA ALA A 305 4.84 -3.16 -15.81
C ALA A 305 3.55 -3.60 -16.53
N LEU A 306 3.34 -3.21 -17.78
CA LEU A 306 2.24 -3.68 -18.63
C LEU A 306 2.31 -5.19 -18.84
N CYS A 307 3.49 -5.75 -19.10
CA CYS A 307 3.67 -7.20 -19.25
C CYS A 307 3.15 -7.97 -18.05
N VAL A 308 3.41 -7.46 -16.82
CA VAL A 308 2.89 -8.05 -15.59
C VAL A 308 1.36 -7.96 -15.53
N VAL A 309 0.77 -6.84 -15.96
CA VAL A 309 -0.70 -6.69 -15.99
C VAL A 309 -1.34 -7.65 -16.98
N LEU A 310 -0.77 -7.80 -18.17
CA LEU A 310 -1.24 -8.77 -19.18
C LEU A 310 -1.09 -10.22 -18.67
N SER A 311 0.00 -10.52 -17.97
CA SER A 311 0.19 -11.80 -17.28
C SER A 311 -0.90 -12.08 -16.26
N ALA A 312 -1.27 -11.07 -15.47
CA ALA A 312 -2.36 -11.17 -14.50
C ALA A 312 -3.71 -11.38 -15.19
N ILE A 313 -4.00 -10.67 -16.30
CA ILE A 313 -5.23 -10.87 -17.08
C ILE A 313 -5.31 -12.31 -17.57
N ARG A 314 -4.21 -12.90 -18.04
CA ARG A 314 -4.18 -14.25 -18.54
C ARG A 314 -4.29 -15.31 -17.44
N TRP A 315 -3.55 -15.13 -16.34
CA TRP A 315 -3.33 -16.19 -15.36
C TRP A 315 -3.98 -15.95 -13.98
N ALA A 316 -4.74 -14.86 -13.78
CA ALA A 316 -5.36 -14.58 -12.50
C ALA A 316 -6.19 -15.75 -11.91
N PRO A 317 -6.97 -16.52 -12.71
CA PRO A 317 -7.67 -17.69 -12.17
C PRO A 317 -6.73 -18.75 -11.59
N THR A 318 -5.58 -19.00 -12.22
CA THR A 318 -4.58 -19.97 -11.76
C THR A 318 -3.75 -19.46 -10.59
N TRP A 319 -3.73 -18.14 -10.39
CA TRP A 319 -3.06 -17.45 -9.30
C TRP A 319 -3.91 -17.34 -8.02
N GLN A 320 -5.14 -17.81 -8.07
CA GLN A 320 -6.08 -17.70 -6.93
C GLN A 320 -5.46 -18.25 -5.64
N ASN A 321 -5.56 -17.47 -4.56
CA ASN A 321 -5.03 -17.76 -3.24
C ASN A 321 -3.51 -18.00 -3.19
N LYS A 322 -2.74 -17.46 -4.14
CA LYS A 322 -1.27 -17.56 -4.20
C LYS A 322 -0.61 -16.20 -4.00
N THR A 323 0.67 -16.21 -3.66
CA THR A 323 1.55 -15.05 -3.73
C THR A 323 2.40 -15.14 -4.99
N ILE A 324 2.30 -14.12 -5.82
CA ILE A 324 2.96 -14.05 -7.11
C ILE A 324 4.24 -13.23 -6.96
N HIS A 325 5.39 -13.89 -7.09
CA HIS A 325 6.69 -13.23 -7.15
C HIS A 325 7.05 -12.97 -8.61
N VAL A 326 6.93 -11.72 -9.03
CA VAL A 326 7.30 -11.31 -10.39
C VAL A 326 8.75 -10.85 -10.40
N PHE A 327 9.55 -11.40 -11.29
CA PHE A 327 10.92 -10.98 -11.55
C PHE A 327 10.96 -10.11 -12.79
N CYS A 328 11.51 -8.90 -12.66
CA CYS A 328 11.62 -7.90 -13.71
C CYS A 328 13.00 -7.23 -13.63
N ASP A 329 13.62 -6.97 -14.75
CA ASP A 329 14.94 -6.32 -14.81
C ASP A 329 14.87 -4.78 -14.75
N ASN A 330 13.66 -4.23 -14.66
CA ASN A 330 13.41 -2.79 -14.59
C ASN A 330 13.04 -2.34 -13.17
N THR A 331 13.97 -1.65 -12.50
CA THR A 331 13.77 -1.15 -11.12
C THR A 331 12.60 -0.17 -10.98
N ALA A 332 12.30 0.63 -12.02
CA ALA A 332 11.18 1.56 -11.99
C ALA A 332 9.83 0.82 -12.06
N ALA A 333 9.73 -0.22 -12.90
CA ALA A 333 8.56 -1.09 -12.96
C ALA A 333 8.34 -1.82 -11.62
N VAL A 334 9.39 -2.40 -11.04
CA VAL A 334 9.35 -3.04 -9.71
C VAL A 334 8.83 -2.06 -8.64
N ALA A 335 9.33 -0.83 -8.63
CA ALA A 335 8.89 0.18 -7.67
C ALA A 335 7.40 0.55 -7.84
N VAL A 336 6.93 0.71 -9.07
CA VAL A 336 5.53 1.04 -9.40
C VAL A 336 4.59 -0.09 -9.00
N LEU A 337 4.94 -1.34 -9.34
CA LEU A 337 4.14 -2.53 -9.01
C LEU A 337 4.01 -2.72 -7.48
N ASN A 338 5.12 -2.65 -6.75
CA ASN A 338 5.12 -2.79 -5.29
C ASN A 338 4.43 -1.63 -4.58
N LYS A 339 4.52 -0.42 -5.11
CA LYS A 339 3.88 0.77 -4.56
C LYS A 339 2.38 0.83 -4.86
N GLY A 340 1.93 0.18 -5.95
CA GLY A 340 0.56 0.20 -6.44
C GLY A 340 0.08 1.59 -6.91
N THR A 341 1.01 2.52 -7.18
CA THR A 341 0.65 3.89 -7.58
C THR A 341 1.77 4.58 -8.37
N THR A 342 1.38 5.44 -9.30
CA THR A 342 2.25 6.29 -10.10
C THR A 342 1.53 7.59 -10.46
N HIS A 343 2.25 8.62 -10.91
CA HIS A 343 1.66 9.85 -11.43
C HIS A 343 1.23 9.72 -12.91
N HIS A 344 1.66 8.67 -13.62
CA HIS A 344 1.36 8.49 -15.04
C HIS A 344 -0.07 7.95 -15.22
N PRO A 345 -1.00 8.70 -15.88
CA PRO A 345 -2.43 8.35 -15.91
C PRO A 345 -2.72 7.00 -16.55
N VAL A 346 -2.05 6.70 -17.69
CA VAL A 346 -2.24 5.43 -18.42
C VAL A 346 -1.80 4.25 -17.53
N MET A 347 -0.62 4.36 -16.92
CA MET A 347 -0.11 3.30 -16.05
C MET A 347 -1.00 3.10 -14.81
N MET A 348 -1.59 4.17 -14.27
CA MET A 348 -2.56 4.04 -13.17
C MET A 348 -3.80 3.25 -13.57
N ASN A 349 -4.26 3.34 -14.82
CA ASN A 349 -5.40 2.55 -15.28
C ASN A 349 -5.04 1.05 -15.31
N TYR A 350 -3.81 0.71 -15.76
CA TYR A 350 -3.34 -0.69 -15.72
C TYR A 350 -3.17 -1.21 -14.30
N LEU A 351 -2.61 -0.40 -13.39
CA LEU A 351 -2.53 -0.78 -11.98
C LEU A 351 -3.91 -1.02 -11.37
N ARG A 352 -4.94 -0.22 -11.74
CA ARG A 352 -6.32 -0.46 -11.28
C ARG A 352 -6.85 -1.81 -11.76
N GLN A 353 -6.61 -2.17 -13.02
CA GLN A 353 -6.97 -3.49 -13.55
C GLN A 353 -6.25 -4.61 -12.78
N LEU A 354 -4.94 -4.46 -12.57
CA LEU A 354 -4.16 -5.41 -11.79
C LEU A 354 -4.74 -5.60 -10.38
N PHE A 355 -4.96 -4.51 -9.66
CA PHE A 355 -5.47 -4.59 -8.29
C PHE A 355 -6.93 -5.05 -8.21
N TRP A 356 -7.73 -4.81 -9.25
CA TRP A 356 -9.04 -5.42 -9.36
C TRP A 356 -8.92 -6.96 -9.46
N LEU A 357 -8.03 -7.47 -10.30
CA LEU A 357 -7.77 -8.91 -10.42
C LEU A 357 -7.24 -9.51 -9.11
N LEU A 358 -6.32 -8.81 -8.43
CA LEU A 358 -5.82 -9.22 -7.12
C LEU A 358 -6.96 -9.38 -6.10
N ALA A 359 -7.90 -8.45 -6.07
CA ALA A 359 -9.05 -8.50 -5.18
C ALA A 359 -10.03 -9.61 -5.57
N THR A 360 -10.32 -9.76 -6.89
CA THR A 360 -11.28 -10.74 -7.41
C THR A 360 -10.80 -12.18 -7.17
N PHE A 361 -9.54 -12.46 -7.45
CA PHE A 361 -8.96 -13.80 -7.35
C PHE A 361 -8.17 -14.03 -6.07
N ASN A 362 -8.19 -13.08 -5.14
CA ASN A 362 -7.53 -13.17 -3.83
C ASN A 362 -6.06 -13.61 -3.93
N PHE A 363 -5.29 -13.07 -4.88
CA PHE A 363 -3.84 -13.28 -4.92
C PHE A 363 -3.10 -12.02 -4.48
N ARG A 364 -1.84 -12.16 -4.08
CA ARG A 364 -0.94 -11.03 -3.81
C ARG A 364 0.18 -11.00 -4.83
N LEU A 365 0.68 -9.82 -5.14
CA LEU A 365 1.78 -9.65 -6.07
C LEU A 365 2.92 -8.89 -5.37
N LYS A 366 4.14 -9.40 -5.55
CA LYS A 366 5.37 -8.75 -5.13
C LYS A 366 6.40 -8.82 -6.24
N ALA A 367 6.87 -7.66 -6.68
CA ALA A 367 7.87 -7.58 -7.74
C ALA A 367 9.28 -7.50 -7.14
N PHE A 368 10.24 -8.18 -7.79
CA PHE A 368 11.64 -8.20 -7.42
C PHE A 368 12.48 -7.84 -8.65
N HIS A 369 13.56 -7.12 -8.40
CA HIS A 369 14.54 -6.86 -9.45
C HIS A 369 15.41 -8.10 -9.68
N VAL A 370 15.61 -8.45 -10.96
CA VAL A 370 16.51 -9.51 -11.42
C VAL A 370 17.42 -8.94 -12.51
N ALA A 371 18.65 -9.41 -12.58
CA ALA A 371 19.53 -9.02 -13.69
C ALA A 371 18.98 -9.59 -15.02
N GLY A 372 18.97 -8.81 -16.10
CA GLY A 372 18.43 -9.23 -17.41
C GLY A 372 19.02 -10.54 -17.92
N ALA A 373 20.30 -10.79 -17.66
CA ALA A 373 20.95 -12.06 -17.99
C ALA A 373 20.35 -13.31 -17.32
N GLN A 374 19.53 -13.15 -16.29
CA GLN A 374 18.83 -14.23 -15.59
C GLN A 374 17.38 -14.41 -16.06
N ASN A 375 16.82 -13.43 -16.79
CA ASN A 375 15.44 -13.44 -17.31
C ASN A 375 15.35 -13.97 -18.76
N VAL A 376 16.19 -14.94 -19.10
CA VAL A 376 16.45 -15.36 -20.50
C VAL A 376 15.19 -15.79 -21.25
N LEU A 377 14.32 -16.60 -20.64
CA LEU A 377 13.16 -17.15 -21.33
C LEU A 377 12.14 -16.06 -21.67
N ALA A 378 11.88 -15.12 -20.76
CA ALA A 378 10.96 -14.03 -21.03
C ALA A 378 11.55 -13.03 -22.04
N ASP A 379 12.86 -12.73 -21.99
CA ASP A 379 13.56 -11.90 -23.00
C ASP A 379 13.48 -12.54 -24.39
N ASP A 380 13.72 -13.86 -24.51
CA ASP A 380 13.57 -14.56 -25.77
C ASP A 380 12.14 -14.49 -26.31
N ILE A 381 11.12 -14.65 -25.45
CA ILE A 381 9.72 -14.54 -25.83
C ILE A 381 9.39 -13.10 -26.28
N SER A 382 9.82 -12.08 -25.54
CA SER A 382 9.53 -10.68 -25.89
C SER A 382 10.12 -10.26 -27.24
N ARG A 383 11.16 -10.96 -27.72
CA ARG A 383 11.90 -10.69 -28.98
C ARG A 383 11.54 -11.63 -30.14
N LEU A 384 10.48 -12.43 -30.03
CA LEU A 384 10.10 -13.41 -31.08
C LEU A 384 9.92 -12.80 -32.46
N HIS A 385 9.45 -11.55 -32.57
CA HIS A 385 9.28 -10.86 -33.85
C HIS A 385 10.60 -10.64 -34.60
N SER A 386 11.72 -10.52 -33.89
CA SER A 386 13.06 -10.33 -34.46
C SER A 386 13.90 -11.60 -34.50
N ARG A 387 13.47 -12.67 -33.84
CA ARG A 387 14.24 -13.89 -33.64
C ARG A 387 13.35 -15.14 -33.86
N GLN A 388 12.70 -15.23 -35.02
CA GLN A 388 11.77 -16.34 -35.32
C GLN A 388 12.36 -17.77 -35.18
N HIS A 389 13.69 -17.90 -35.34
CA HIS A 389 14.39 -19.16 -35.10
C HIS A 389 14.38 -19.63 -33.64
N LEU A 390 14.03 -18.73 -32.70
CA LEU A 390 13.92 -19.06 -31.26
C LEU A 390 12.64 -19.84 -30.93
N LEU A 391 11.63 -19.90 -31.79
CA LEU A 391 10.40 -20.65 -31.51
C LEU A 391 10.68 -22.11 -31.17
N SER A 392 11.51 -22.79 -31.95
CA SER A 392 11.91 -24.18 -31.69
C SER A 392 12.72 -24.31 -30.38
N TYR A 393 13.56 -23.32 -30.07
CA TYR A 393 14.36 -23.27 -28.86
C TYR A 393 13.50 -22.99 -27.62
N ILE A 394 12.52 -22.11 -27.71
CA ILE A 394 11.55 -21.85 -26.64
C ILE A 394 10.73 -23.10 -26.34
N TYR A 395 10.21 -23.77 -27.37
CA TYR A 395 9.53 -25.05 -27.19
C TYR A 395 10.42 -26.09 -26.54
N TYR A 396 11.69 -26.19 -26.92
CA TYR A 396 12.67 -27.10 -26.34
C TYR A 396 12.94 -26.77 -24.85
N ARG A 397 13.10 -25.50 -24.50
CA ARG A 397 13.27 -25.08 -23.10
C ARG A 397 12.03 -25.33 -22.25
N ILE A 398 10.84 -25.01 -22.73
CA ILE A 398 9.58 -25.34 -22.06
C ILE A 398 9.47 -26.83 -21.81
N TYR A 399 9.86 -27.65 -22.78
CA TYR A 399 9.87 -29.09 -22.68
C TYR A 399 10.79 -29.63 -21.57
N ILE A 400 11.99 -29.07 -21.42
CA ILE A 400 12.95 -29.47 -20.37
C ILE A 400 12.46 -29.04 -18.95
N PHE A 401 11.89 -27.84 -18.84
CA PHE A 401 11.47 -27.32 -17.53
C PHE A 401 10.08 -27.80 -17.08
N CYS A 402 9.26 -28.35 -17.96
CA CYS A 402 7.92 -28.80 -17.63
C CYS A 402 7.56 -30.18 -18.26
N PRO A 403 8.20 -31.27 -17.78
CA PRO A 403 8.00 -32.63 -18.37
C PRO A 403 6.55 -33.14 -18.28
N ARG A 404 5.69 -32.55 -17.44
CA ARG A 404 4.28 -32.97 -17.28
C ARG A 404 3.38 -32.65 -18.47
N LEU A 405 3.79 -31.80 -19.39
CA LEU A 405 3.06 -31.53 -20.63
C LEU A 405 3.15 -32.67 -21.65
N LEU A 406 4.06 -33.62 -21.45
CA LEU A 406 4.27 -34.78 -22.31
C LEU A 406 3.07 -35.71 -22.44
N ILE A 407 2.23 -35.81 -21.43
CA ILE A 407 1.13 -36.77 -21.38
C ILE A 407 -0.08 -36.30 -22.21
N LEU A 408 -0.26 -34.99 -22.36
CA LEU A 408 -1.39 -34.42 -23.11
C LEU A 408 -1.12 -34.22 -24.61
N TYR A 409 0.15 -34.19 -25.03
CA TYR A 409 0.53 -33.91 -26.43
C TYR A 409 0.95 -35.14 -27.25
N ARG A 410 1.07 -36.29 -26.63
CA ARG A 410 1.48 -37.52 -27.34
C ARG A 410 0.45 -37.99 -28.41
N ASP A 411 -0.82 -37.57 -28.24
CA ASP A 411 -1.91 -38.00 -29.15
C ASP A 411 -2.23 -36.96 -30.25
N VAL A 412 -1.49 -35.84 -30.36
CA VAL A 412 -1.77 -34.73 -31.29
C VAL A 412 -0.65 -34.52 -32.33
N LEU A 413 0.44 -35.29 -32.29
CA LEU A 413 1.51 -35.21 -33.27
C LEU A 413 1.18 -36.06 -34.50
N LEU A 414 0.30 -35.55 -35.35
CA LEU A 414 0.16 -35.91 -36.76
C LEU A 414 0.58 -34.72 -37.65
N PRO A 415 1.01 -34.99 -38.90
CA PRO A 415 2.23 -34.45 -39.48
C PRO A 415 2.07 -33.04 -40.05
N TRP A 416 3.16 -32.33 -40.15
CA TRP A 416 3.58 -31.11 -40.86
C TRP A 416 2.56 -30.24 -41.65
N LEU A 417 1.37 -30.71 -42.04
CA LEU A 417 0.32 -29.93 -42.70
C LEU A 417 -0.63 -29.20 -41.73
N CYS A 418 -0.63 -29.56 -40.44
CA CYS A 418 -1.44 -28.90 -39.42
C CYS A 418 -0.81 -27.62 -38.81
N CYS A 419 0.49 -27.41 -38.98
CA CYS A 419 1.16 -26.24 -38.34
C CYS A 419 0.63 -24.88 -38.84
N CYS A 420 0.28 -24.76 -40.13
CA CYS A 420 -0.24 -23.50 -40.66
C CYS A 420 -1.69 -23.22 -40.23
N LEU A 421 -2.52 -24.25 -40.17
CA LEU A 421 -3.91 -24.14 -39.69
C LEU A 421 -4.00 -23.94 -38.19
N TYR A 422 -3.09 -24.56 -37.42
CA TYR A 422 -3.00 -24.35 -35.97
C TYR A 422 -2.53 -22.93 -35.65
N TYR A 423 -1.58 -22.37 -36.41
CA TYR A 423 -1.12 -20.99 -36.26
C TYR A 423 -2.24 -19.98 -36.51
N ILE A 424 -3.08 -20.22 -37.50
CA ILE A 424 -4.26 -19.37 -37.81
C ILE A 424 -5.35 -19.54 -36.74
N CYS A 425 -5.61 -20.76 -36.27
CA CYS A 425 -6.61 -21.02 -35.22
C CYS A 425 -6.16 -20.46 -33.84
N VAL A 426 -4.88 -20.59 -33.50
CA VAL A 426 -4.34 -20.00 -32.25
C VAL A 426 -4.35 -18.49 -32.31
N LEU A 427 -3.99 -17.87 -33.43
CA LEU A 427 -4.11 -16.42 -33.62
C LEU A 427 -5.56 -15.94 -33.57
N LEU A 428 -6.49 -16.64 -34.20
CA LEU A 428 -7.91 -16.27 -34.20
C LEU A 428 -8.58 -16.50 -32.83
N SER A 429 -8.27 -17.58 -32.11
CA SER A 429 -8.76 -17.78 -30.74
C SER A 429 -8.10 -16.86 -29.75
N PHE A 430 -6.84 -16.46 -29.98
CA PHE A 430 -6.13 -15.49 -29.14
C PHE A 430 -6.70 -14.08 -29.27
N HIS A 431 -6.96 -13.63 -30.50
CA HIS A 431 -7.62 -12.33 -30.74
C HIS A 431 -9.06 -12.32 -30.21
N ALA A 432 -9.83 -13.40 -30.42
CA ALA A 432 -11.20 -13.48 -29.93
C ALA A 432 -11.27 -13.48 -28.38
N CYS A 433 -10.38 -14.22 -27.70
CA CYS A 433 -10.43 -14.33 -26.24
C CYS A 433 -9.96 -13.03 -25.53
N ILE A 434 -8.88 -12.41 -26.01
CA ILE A 434 -8.38 -11.14 -25.42
C ILE A 434 -9.33 -9.99 -25.80
N TYR A 435 -9.85 -9.94 -27.01
CA TYR A 435 -10.79 -8.91 -27.45
C TYR A 435 -12.16 -9.05 -26.75
N PHE A 436 -12.63 -10.29 -26.55
CA PHE A 436 -13.89 -10.53 -25.85
C PHE A 436 -13.79 -10.26 -24.34
N GLN A 437 -12.68 -10.60 -23.71
CA GLN A 437 -12.44 -10.25 -22.30
C GLN A 437 -12.19 -8.75 -22.11
N LEU A 438 -11.44 -8.11 -23.00
CA LEU A 438 -11.24 -6.65 -22.98
C LEU A 438 -12.55 -5.88 -23.26
N LEU A 439 -13.38 -6.34 -24.19
CA LEU A 439 -14.71 -5.74 -24.47
C LEU A 439 -15.70 -5.95 -23.31
N LEU A 440 -15.71 -7.11 -22.68
CA LEU A 440 -16.52 -7.35 -21.49
C LEU A 440 -16.10 -6.46 -20.30
N TYR A 441 -14.80 -6.23 -20.11
CA TYR A 441 -14.30 -5.40 -19.04
C TYR A 441 -14.35 -3.89 -19.33
N ILE A 442 -14.27 -3.48 -20.60
CA ILE A 442 -14.43 -2.07 -21.00
C ILE A 442 -15.89 -1.61 -20.92
N ASN A 443 -16.86 -2.50 -21.13
CA ASN A 443 -18.29 -2.20 -21.05
C ASN A 443 -18.86 -2.32 -19.61
N VAL A 444 -18.13 -2.89 -18.67
CA VAL A 444 -18.54 -3.01 -17.26
C VAL A 444 -17.82 -1.97 -16.37
N LEU A 445 -16.86 -1.25 -16.90
CA LEU A 445 -16.16 -0.12 -16.29
C LEU A 445 -16.48 1.18 -17.03
#